data_301e8763cce440daa747eecb920bf8c4
#
_entry.id   301e8763cce440daa747eecb920bf8c4
#
_cell.length_a   1.000
_cell.length_b   1.000
_cell.length_c   1.000
_cell.angle_alpha   90.00
_cell.angle_beta   90.00
_cell.angle_gamma   90.00
#
_symmetry.space_group_name_H-M   'P 1'
#
loop_
_entity.id
_entity.type
_entity.pdbx_description
1 polymer ?
#
loop_
_entity_poly.entity_id
_entity_poly.type
_entity_poly.pdbx_seq_one_letter_code
_entity_poly.pdbx_strand_id
1 'polypeptide(L)'
;MRSYQITEWCHELFSLQAVKGGFYIDATMGNGYDTLFLCRLAEENGQVIAFDIQEKALEATRKLLAKEGMEERARLVLDSHVNMGKYVQEDSVDGICFNFGYLPGGDHALATQPETSKKALKVGLELLKKGGVMSLCIYSGGDTGFEEKEVLMNYIKELDERKYVVI
;
A
#
# COMPACT_ATOMS: atom_id res chain seq x y z
N MET A 1 25.54 5.57 11.21
CA MET A 1 24.20 5.70 11.81
C MET A 1 23.20 5.34 10.73
N ARG A 2 22.43 4.25 10.87
CA ARG A 2 21.35 3.93 9.91
C ARG A 2 20.30 5.03 10.01
N SER A 3 20.06 5.74 8.92
CA SER A 3 18.91 6.63 8.82
C SER A 3 17.68 5.74 8.66
N TYR A 4 16.92 5.57 9.73
CA TYR A 4 15.69 4.81 9.67
C TYR A 4 14.59 5.70 9.08
N GLN A 5 14.32 5.51 7.80
CA GLN A 5 13.12 6.05 7.19
C GLN A 5 11.92 5.19 7.66
N ILE A 6 10.78 5.82 7.88
CA ILE A 6 9.58 5.11 8.38
C ILE A 6 9.17 3.95 7.45
N THR A 7 9.35 4.11 6.14
CA THR A 7 9.07 3.07 5.15
C THR A 7 9.98 1.85 5.32
N GLU A 8 11.28 2.02 5.63
CA GLU A 8 12.20 0.91 5.91
C GLU A 8 11.77 0.11 7.14
N TRP A 9 11.34 0.81 8.20
CA TRP A 9 10.78 0.16 9.39
C TRP A 9 9.51 -0.63 9.06
N CYS A 10 8.61 -0.05 8.27
CA CYS A 10 7.40 -0.72 7.83
C CYS A 10 7.74 -1.98 7.01
N HIS A 11 8.72 -1.92 6.12
CA HIS A 11 9.18 -3.09 5.36
C HIS A 11 9.75 -4.19 6.26
N GLU A 12 10.56 -3.84 7.26
CA GLU A 12 11.08 -4.82 8.23
C GLU A 12 9.96 -5.51 8.99
N LEU A 13 9.04 -4.74 9.60
CA LEU A 13 7.90 -5.28 10.35
C LEU A 13 6.96 -6.10 9.46
N PHE A 14 6.67 -5.62 8.26
CA PHE A 14 5.85 -6.33 7.28
C PHE A 14 6.46 -7.69 6.92
N SER A 15 7.78 -7.73 6.70
CA SER A 15 8.50 -8.95 6.33
C SER A 15 8.48 -10.03 7.42
N LEU A 16 8.29 -9.66 8.70
CA LEU A 16 8.19 -10.62 9.80
C LEU A 16 6.90 -11.45 9.75
N GLN A 17 5.84 -10.94 9.14
CA GLN A 17 4.54 -11.59 9.04
C GLN A 17 4.22 -12.06 7.61
N ALA A 18 4.88 -11.48 6.62
CA ALA A 18 4.61 -11.75 5.21
C ALA A 18 4.99 -13.18 4.80
N VAL A 19 4.17 -13.78 3.96
CA VAL A 19 4.42 -15.09 3.36
C VAL A 19 5.24 -14.91 2.07
N LYS A 20 6.42 -15.48 1.99
CA LYS A 20 7.21 -15.46 0.75
C LYS A 20 6.47 -16.13 -0.40
N GLY A 21 6.55 -15.56 -1.59
CA GLY A 21 5.80 -16.06 -2.74
C GLY A 21 4.30 -15.75 -2.68
N GLY A 22 3.88 -14.82 -1.82
CA GLY A 22 2.48 -14.43 -1.63
C GLY A 22 1.94 -13.49 -2.70
N PHE A 23 0.65 -13.15 -2.55
CA PHE A 23 -0.01 -12.13 -3.35
C PHE A 23 -0.13 -10.82 -2.56
N TYR A 24 0.41 -9.74 -3.09
CA TYR A 24 0.52 -8.45 -2.41
C TYR A 24 -0.11 -7.31 -3.19
N ILE A 25 -0.55 -6.29 -2.45
CA ILE A 25 -1.07 -5.02 -3.01
C ILE A 25 -0.21 -3.85 -2.52
N ASP A 26 0.24 -3.02 -3.45
CA ASP A 26 0.67 -1.65 -3.18
C ASP A 26 -0.50 -0.72 -3.54
N ALA A 27 -1.19 -0.21 -2.53
CA ALA A 27 -2.39 0.58 -2.72
C ALA A 27 -2.12 2.06 -3.07
N THR A 28 -0.85 2.48 -2.97
CA THR A 28 -0.38 3.84 -3.19
C THR A 28 0.99 3.83 -3.85
N MET A 29 1.03 3.35 -5.08
CA MET A 29 2.24 2.99 -5.84
C MET A 29 3.33 4.08 -5.84
N GLY A 30 2.96 5.31 -6.12
CA GLY A 30 3.88 6.44 -6.12
C GLY A 30 5.12 6.22 -7.00
N ASN A 31 6.30 6.34 -6.40
CA ASN A 31 7.58 6.12 -7.09
C ASN A 31 8.00 4.63 -7.16
N GLY A 32 7.16 3.71 -6.65
CA GLY A 32 7.33 2.27 -6.80
C GLY A 32 8.24 1.57 -5.79
N TYR A 33 8.67 2.25 -4.73
CA TYR A 33 9.58 1.63 -3.75
C TYR A 33 8.90 0.50 -2.96
N ASP A 34 7.64 0.68 -2.55
CA ASP A 34 6.86 -0.38 -1.90
C ASP A 34 6.50 -1.47 -2.90
N THR A 35 6.16 -1.12 -4.14
CA THR A 35 5.95 -2.09 -5.21
C THR A 35 7.17 -2.98 -5.40
N LEU A 36 8.38 -2.39 -5.48
CA LEU A 36 9.62 -3.13 -5.62
C LEU A 36 9.90 -4.04 -4.40
N PHE A 37 9.69 -3.53 -3.20
CA PHE A 37 9.79 -4.32 -1.96
C PHE A 37 8.86 -5.54 -1.99
N LEU A 38 7.59 -5.34 -2.35
CA LEU A 38 6.60 -6.41 -2.46
C LEU A 38 6.94 -7.41 -3.57
N CYS A 39 7.51 -6.96 -4.71
CA CYS A 39 7.99 -7.86 -5.76
C CYS A 39 9.12 -8.77 -5.28
N ARG A 40 9.99 -8.29 -4.40
CA ARG A 40 11.03 -9.12 -3.78
C ARG A 40 10.45 -10.16 -2.83
N LEU A 41 9.40 -9.82 -2.06
CA LEU A 41 8.69 -10.77 -1.19
C LEU A 41 7.87 -11.79 -1.98
N ALA A 42 7.25 -11.37 -3.09
CA ALA A 42 6.47 -12.24 -3.97
C ALA A 42 7.32 -13.30 -4.66
N GLU A 43 8.64 -13.11 -4.74
CA GLU A 43 9.59 -14.02 -5.40
C GLU A 43 9.13 -14.34 -6.84
N GLU A 44 9.40 -15.54 -7.36
CA GLU A 44 9.01 -15.94 -8.73
C GLU A 44 7.58 -16.47 -8.81
N ASN A 45 7.04 -16.97 -7.70
CA ASN A 45 5.74 -17.65 -7.65
C ASN A 45 4.60 -16.73 -7.19
N GLY A 46 4.91 -15.58 -6.61
CA GLY A 46 3.93 -14.64 -6.13
C GLY A 46 3.55 -13.58 -7.17
N GLN A 47 2.67 -12.70 -6.77
CA GLN A 47 2.17 -11.60 -7.61
C GLN A 47 2.07 -10.30 -6.81
N VAL A 48 2.24 -9.20 -7.50
CA VAL A 48 1.97 -7.86 -6.96
C VAL A 48 0.99 -7.13 -7.88
N ILE A 49 0.03 -6.43 -7.31
CA ILE A 49 -0.79 -5.47 -8.03
C ILE A 49 -0.62 -4.11 -7.34
N ALA A 50 -0.34 -3.07 -8.12
CA ALA A 50 -0.06 -1.73 -7.59
C ALA A 50 -0.99 -0.70 -8.22
N PHE A 51 -1.49 0.22 -7.40
CA PHE A 51 -2.50 1.21 -7.78
C PHE A 51 -1.99 2.64 -7.61
N ASP A 52 -2.27 3.48 -8.57
CA ASP A 52 -2.17 4.93 -8.46
C ASP A 52 -3.12 5.60 -9.45
N ILE A 53 -3.55 6.81 -9.13
CA ILE A 53 -4.40 7.64 -10.01
C ILE A 53 -3.56 8.51 -10.96
N GLN A 54 -2.26 8.58 -10.76
CA GLN A 54 -1.34 9.41 -11.53
C GLN A 54 -0.53 8.58 -12.53
N GLU A 55 -0.64 8.88 -13.80
CA GLU A 55 0.14 8.22 -14.86
C GLU A 55 1.65 8.34 -14.62
N LYS A 56 2.10 9.47 -14.07
CA LYS A 56 3.50 9.70 -13.68
C LYS A 56 4.01 8.67 -12.66
N ALA A 57 3.16 8.21 -11.74
CA ALA A 57 3.50 7.17 -10.78
C ALA A 57 3.72 5.81 -11.48
N LEU A 58 2.84 5.47 -12.42
CA LEU A 58 2.99 4.25 -13.21
C LEU A 58 4.29 4.24 -14.02
N GLU A 59 4.62 5.38 -14.66
CA GLU A 59 5.85 5.50 -15.42
C GLU A 59 7.10 5.36 -14.54
N ALA A 60 7.11 6.03 -13.37
CA ALA A 60 8.22 5.97 -12.42
C ALA A 60 8.43 4.53 -11.92
N THR A 61 7.34 3.88 -11.50
CA THR A 61 7.36 2.50 -11.02
C THR A 61 7.81 1.52 -12.10
N ARG A 62 7.29 1.65 -13.32
CA ARG A 62 7.71 0.81 -14.46
C ARG A 62 9.22 0.93 -14.71
N LYS A 63 9.75 2.16 -14.72
CA LYS A 63 11.20 2.40 -14.90
C LYS A 63 12.03 1.78 -13.76
N LEU A 64 11.55 1.88 -12.52
CA LEU A 64 12.22 1.29 -11.36
C LEU A 64 12.24 -0.25 -11.46
N LEU A 65 11.10 -0.88 -11.74
CA LEU A 65 11.00 -2.33 -11.89
C LEU A 65 11.83 -2.84 -13.06
N ALA A 66 11.85 -2.13 -14.20
CA ALA A 66 12.70 -2.45 -15.35
C ALA A 66 14.19 -2.47 -14.99
N LYS A 67 14.64 -1.44 -14.27
CA LYS A 67 16.03 -1.36 -13.78
C LYS A 67 16.41 -2.54 -12.89
N GLU A 68 15.47 -3.05 -12.11
CA GLU A 68 15.66 -4.18 -11.16
C GLU A 68 15.32 -5.55 -11.78
N GLY A 69 14.87 -5.60 -13.05
CA GLY A 69 14.49 -6.84 -13.74
C GLY A 69 13.24 -7.52 -13.16
N MET A 70 12.28 -6.73 -12.69
CA MET A 70 11.09 -7.21 -11.99
C MET A 70 9.75 -6.78 -12.63
N GLU A 71 9.76 -6.33 -13.90
CA GLU A 71 8.57 -5.81 -14.57
C GLU A 71 7.41 -6.81 -14.61
N GLU A 72 7.72 -8.08 -14.82
CA GLU A 72 6.73 -9.16 -14.96
C GLU A 72 6.10 -9.57 -13.61
N ARG A 73 6.63 -9.09 -12.49
CA ARG A 73 6.15 -9.45 -11.14
C ARG A 73 5.03 -8.56 -10.63
N ALA A 74 4.81 -7.40 -11.25
CA ALA A 74 3.81 -6.46 -10.82
C ALA A 74 2.87 -6.04 -11.96
N ARG A 75 1.57 -6.08 -11.67
CA ARG A 75 0.55 -5.44 -12.50
C ARG A 75 0.34 -4.02 -11.99
N LEU A 76 0.66 -3.02 -12.82
CA LEU A 76 0.45 -1.61 -12.51
C LEU A 76 -0.91 -1.15 -13.04
N VAL A 77 -1.73 -0.56 -12.18
CA VAL A 77 -3.11 -0.17 -12.46
C VAL A 77 -3.29 1.34 -12.25
N LEU A 78 -3.72 2.03 -13.30
CA LEU A 78 -4.11 3.44 -13.24
C LEU A 78 -5.56 3.53 -12.76
N ASP A 79 -5.79 3.38 -11.48
CA ASP A 79 -7.09 3.52 -10.83
C ASP A 79 -6.92 3.86 -9.36
N SER A 80 -7.97 4.33 -8.73
CA SER A 80 -8.00 4.63 -7.31
C SER A 80 -7.96 3.35 -6.48
N HIS A 81 -7.22 3.38 -5.37
CA HIS A 81 -7.17 2.31 -4.37
C HIS A 81 -8.56 1.95 -3.80
N VAL A 82 -9.56 2.82 -3.88
CA VAL A 82 -10.94 2.49 -3.47
C VAL A 82 -11.59 1.43 -4.36
N ASN A 83 -11.02 1.21 -5.54
CA ASN A 83 -11.50 0.27 -6.54
C ASN A 83 -10.78 -1.09 -6.52
N MET A 84 -9.88 -1.33 -5.57
CA MET A 84 -9.11 -2.59 -5.50
C MET A 84 -9.97 -3.84 -5.60
N GLY A 85 -11.17 -3.84 -4.98
CA GLY A 85 -12.12 -4.96 -5.04
C GLY A 85 -12.70 -5.27 -6.44
N LYS A 86 -12.47 -4.40 -7.45
CA LYS A 86 -12.82 -4.72 -8.85
C LYS A 86 -11.77 -5.60 -9.54
N TYR A 87 -10.57 -5.65 -8.98
CA TYR A 87 -9.39 -6.32 -9.55
C TYR A 87 -8.98 -7.56 -8.79
N VAL A 88 -9.37 -7.65 -7.51
CA VAL A 88 -8.90 -8.66 -6.56
C VAL A 88 -10.09 -9.21 -5.78
N GLN A 89 -10.09 -10.51 -5.52
CA GLN A 89 -11.14 -11.17 -4.75
C GLN A 89 -10.95 -10.97 -3.24
N GLU A 90 -12.04 -11.02 -2.49
CA GLU A 90 -12.01 -11.06 -1.04
C GLU A 90 -11.20 -12.25 -0.50
N ASP A 91 -10.61 -12.10 0.67
CA ASP A 91 -9.81 -13.13 1.35
C ASP A 91 -8.71 -13.77 0.49
N SER A 92 -8.12 -13.01 -0.46
CA SER A 92 -7.13 -13.55 -1.41
C SER A 92 -5.72 -12.96 -1.27
N VAL A 93 -5.55 -11.89 -0.51
CA VAL A 93 -4.31 -11.11 -0.44
C VAL A 93 -3.53 -11.43 0.83
N ASP A 94 -2.23 -11.69 0.71
CA ASP A 94 -1.34 -11.98 1.83
C ASP A 94 -0.83 -10.70 2.53
N GLY A 95 -0.79 -9.58 1.81
CA GLY A 95 -0.43 -8.31 2.44
C GLY A 95 -0.66 -7.08 1.57
N ILE A 96 -0.88 -5.94 2.23
CA ILE A 96 -1.20 -4.65 1.60
C ILE A 96 -0.36 -3.55 2.22
N CYS A 97 0.24 -2.70 1.38
CA CYS A 97 0.93 -1.48 1.79
C CYS A 97 0.12 -0.23 1.39
N PHE A 98 0.01 0.71 2.33
CA PHE A 98 -0.54 2.05 2.11
C PHE A 98 0.45 3.12 2.59
N ASN A 99 0.69 4.12 1.76
CA ASN A 99 1.33 5.38 2.14
C ASN A 99 0.33 6.51 1.84
N PHE A 100 -0.40 6.94 2.85
CA PHE A 100 -1.37 8.02 2.71
C PHE A 100 -0.67 9.38 2.72
N GLY A 101 -0.92 10.18 1.71
CA GLY A 101 -0.29 11.48 1.53
C GLY A 101 -0.26 11.90 0.05
N TYR A 102 0.80 12.55 -0.37
CA TYR A 102 1.02 12.97 -1.75
C TYR A 102 2.25 12.31 -2.36
N LEU A 103 2.26 12.17 -3.67
CA LEU A 103 3.42 11.70 -4.41
C LEU A 103 4.56 12.74 -4.31
N PRO A 104 5.75 12.41 -3.77
CA PRO A 104 6.89 13.31 -3.76
C PRO A 104 7.23 13.77 -5.19
N GLY A 105 7.22 15.09 -5.44
CA GLY A 105 7.38 15.68 -6.77
C GLY A 105 6.15 15.57 -7.70
N GLY A 106 5.02 15.10 -7.19
CA GLY A 106 3.72 15.09 -7.87
C GLY A 106 2.89 16.36 -7.60
N ASP A 107 1.64 16.33 -8.05
CA ASP A 107 0.66 17.39 -7.77
C ASP A 107 0.07 17.18 -6.36
N HIS A 108 0.27 18.15 -5.47
CA HIS A 108 -0.27 18.12 -4.11
C HIS A 108 -1.81 18.13 -4.08
N ALA A 109 -2.47 18.64 -5.13
CA ALA A 109 -3.93 18.58 -5.26
C ALA A 109 -4.46 17.14 -5.44
N LEU A 110 -3.57 16.20 -5.81
CA LEU A 110 -3.87 14.77 -5.97
C LEU A 110 -3.45 13.93 -4.76
N ALA A 111 -3.27 14.55 -3.60
CA ALA A 111 -3.05 13.84 -2.34
C ALA A 111 -4.25 12.94 -1.99
N THR A 112 -4.00 11.89 -1.21
CA THR A 112 -5.07 11.07 -0.64
C THR A 112 -6.02 11.93 0.20
N GLN A 113 -7.28 11.55 0.24
CA GLN A 113 -8.33 12.30 0.94
C GLN A 113 -8.94 11.42 2.05
N PRO A 114 -9.37 12.00 3.18
CA PRO A 114 -9.85 11.24 4.34
C PRO A 114 -10.90 10.18 3.99
N GLU A 115 -11.91 10.55 3.22
CA GLU A 115 -13.02 9.66 2.85
C GLU A 115 -12.57 8.52 1.90
N THR A 116 -11.73 8.83 0.92
CA THR A 116 -11.22 7.82 -0.01
C THR A 116 -10.25 6.88 0.70
N SER A 117 -9.42 7.39 1.59
CA SER A 117 -8.46 6.60 2.37
C SER A 117 -9.16 5.66 3.35
N LYS A 118 -10.19 6.12 4.07
CA LYS A 118 -11.03 5.28 4.92
C LYS A 118 -11.73 4.19 4.13
N LYS A 119 -12.29 4.53 2.97
CA LYS A 119 -12.94 3.55 2.09
C LYS A 119 -11.95 2.51 1.56
N ALA A 120 -10.77 2.94 1.14
CA ALA A 120 -9.72 2.04 0.66
C ALA A 120 -9.21 1.11 1.76
N LEU A 121 -9.05 1.60 2.98
CA LEU A 121 -8.69 0.78 4.15
C LEU A 121 -9.74 -0.30 4.41
N LYS A 122 -11.03 0.06 4.36
CA LYS A 122 -12.12 -0.91 4.51
C LYS A 122 -12.08 -1.98 3.42
N VAL A 123 -11.96 -1.60 2.15
CA VAL A 123 -11.83 -2.54 1.04
C VAL A 123 -10.60 -3.43 1.23
N GLY A 124 -9.44 -2.86 1.61
CA GLY A 124 -8.23 -3.62 1.87
C GLY A 124 -8.40 -4.70 2.94
N LEU A 125 -9.12 -4.39 4.03
CA LEU A 125 -9.42 -5.38 5.09
C LEU A 125 -10.32 -6.52 4.61
N GLU A 126 -11.22 -6.28 3.63
CA GLU A 126 -12.06 -7.32 3.01
C GLU A 126 -11.24 -8.22 2.06
N LEU A 127 -10.21 -7.67 1.41
CA LEU A 127 -9.34 -8.41 0.50
C LEU A 127 -8.28 -9.26 1.22
N LEU A 128 -7.94 -8.90 2.45
CA LEU A 128 -6.85 -9.50 3.20
C LEU A 128 -7.25 -10.88 3.73
N LYS A 129 -6.42 -11.89 3.48
CA LYS A 129 -6.57 -13.22 4.06
C LYS A 129 -6.48 -13.20 5.58
N LYS A 130 -7.04 -14.19 6.23
CA LYS A 130 -6.77 -14.46 7.64
C LYS A 130 -5.27 -14.69 7.85
N GLY A 131 -4.69 -13.92 8.76
CA GLY A 131 -3.24 -13.92 9.03
C GLY A 131 -2.43 -13.06 8.05
N GLY A 132 -3.09 -12.38 7.12
CA GLY A 132 -2.44 -11.40 6.25
C GLY A 132 -2.02 -10.14 7.00
N VAL A 133 -1.13 -9.37 6.44
CA VAL A 133 -0.53 -8.16 7.03
C VAL A 133 -0.88 -6.91 6.25
N MET A 134 -1.19 -5.82 6.95
CA MET A 134 -1.41 -4.50 6.35
C MET A 134 -0.48 -3.47 7.00
N SER A 135 0.26 -2.75 6.18
CA SER A 135 1.10 -1.63 6.60
C SER A 135 0.44 -0.31 6.23
N LEU A 136 0.35 0.60 7.19
CA LEU A 136 -0.25 1.92 7.03
C LEU A 136 0.76 3.00 7.44
N CYS A 137 1.31 3.73 6.47
CA CYS A 137 2.04 4.96 6.74
C CYS A 137 1.08 6.14 6.58
N ILE A 138 0.83 6.86 7.66
CA ILE A 138 -0.08 8.00 7.69
C ILE A 138 0.73 9.25 8.01
N TYR A 139 0.87 10.14 7.04
CA TYR A 139 1.65 11.36 7.18
C TYR A 139 0.76 12.52 7.64
N SER A 140 1.15 13.16 8.73
CA SER A 140 0.47 14.34 9.26
C SER A 140 1.14 15.63 8.77
N GLY A 141 0.99 15.94 7.50
CA GLY A 141 1.57 17.16 6.89
C GLY A 141 0.73 17.67 5.72
N GLY A 142 0.94 18.94 5.34
CA GLY A 142 0.12 19.57 4.32
C GLY A 142 -1.29 19.92 4.81
N ASP A 143 -2.15 20.38 3.90
CA ASP A 143 -3.46 20.94 4.23
C ASP A 143 -4.48 19.92 4.74
N THR A 144 -4.41 18.67 4.27
CA THR A 144 -5.38 17.61 4.59
C THR A 144 -4.83 16.46 5.45
N GLY A 145 -3.51 16.41 5.68
CA GLY A 145 -2.86 15.28 6.35
C GLY A 145 -3.27 15.09 7.82
N PHE A 146 -3.60 16.17 8.53
CA PHE A 146 -4.07 16.08 9.91
C PHE A 146 -5.49 15.49 9.99
N GLU A 147 -6.40 15.94 9.14
CA GLU A 147 -7.77 15.42 9.06
C GLU A 147 -7.79 13.96 8.62
N GLU A 148 -7.03 13.61 7.58
CA GLU A 148 -6.89 12.24 7.11
C GLU A 148 -6.39 11.31 8.21
N LYS A 149 -5.34 11.72 8.94
CA LYS A 149 -4.82 10.97 10.08
C LYS A 149 -5.88 10.76 11.15
N GLU A 150 -6.63 11.79 11.53
CA GLU A 150 -7.67 11.67 12.55
C GLU A 150 -8.77 10.69 12.12
N VAL A 151 -9.26 10.80 10.89
CA VAL A 151 -10.28 9.90 10.34
C VAL A 151 -9.80 8.45 10.31
N LEU A 152 -8.59 8.21 9.84
CA LEU A 152 -8.01 6.85 9.77
C LEU A 152 -7.75 6.27 11.17
N MET A 153 -7.18 7.06 12.09
CA MET A 153 -6.91 6.59 13.45
C MET A 153 -8.19 6.28 14.22
N ASN A 154 -9.25 7.06 14.03
CA ASN A 154 -10.55 6.78 14.64
C ASN A 154 -11.14 5.50 14.08
N TYR A 155 -11.09 5.29 12.76
CA TYR A 155 -11.56 4.06 12.14
C TYR A 155 -10.78 2.82 12.63
N ILE A 156 -9.45 2.92 12.74
CA ILE A 156 -8.59 1.82 13.23
C ILE A 156 -8.95 1.44 14.67
N LYS A 157 -9.24 2.42 15.54
CA LYS A 157 -9.66 2.15 16.92
C LYS A 157 -11.03 1.46 17.05
N GLU A 158 -11.87 1.57 16.03
CA GLU A 158 -13.20 0.93 15.98
C GLU A 158 -13.15 -0.51 15.41
N LEU A 159 -11.97 -0.98 14.94
CA LEU A 159 -11.82 -2.34 14.42
C LEU A 159 -12.06 -3.39 15.53
N ASP A 160 -12.70 -4.49 15.17
CA ASP A 160 -12.95 -5.61 16.09
C ASP A 160 -11.64 -6.29 16.50
N GLU A 161 -11.20 -6.08 17.74
CA GLU A 161 -9.96 -6.63 18.33
C GLU A 161 -9.90 -8.17 18.30
N ARG A 162 -11.03 -8.85 18.11
CA ARG A 162 -11.06 -10.32 17.94
C ARG A 162 -10.64 -10.75 16.53
N LYS A 163 -10.69 -9.83 15.58
CA LYS A 163 -10.34 -10.08 14.17
C LYS A 163 -9.00 -9.46 13.79
N TYR A 164 -8.66 -8.32 14.36
CA TYR A 164 -7.50 -7.52 13.97
C TYR A 164 -6.60 -7.23 15.16
N VAL A 165 -5.32 -7.43 14.98
CA VAL A 165 -4.28 -6.97 15.92
C VAL A 165 -3.66 -5.72 15.31
N VAL A 166 -3.68 -4.61 16.04
CA VAL A 166 -3.05 -3.34 15.63
C VAL A 166 -1.81 -3.13 16.49
N ILE A 167 -0.68 -2.84 15.85
CA ILE A 167 0.63 -2.67 16.49
C ILE A 167 1.12 -1.24 16.28
#